data_298bdb4fa034fe03ff00a119b47ddc77
#
_entry.id   298bdb4fa034fe03ff00a119b47ddc77
#
_cell.length_a   1.000
_cell.length_b   1.000
_cell.length_c   1.000
_cell.angle_alpha   90.00
_cell.angle_beta   90.00
_cell.angle_gamma   90.00
#
_symmetry.space_group_name_H-M   'P 1'
#
loop_
_entity.id
_entity.type
_entity.pdbx_description
1 polymer ?
#
loop_
_entity_poly.entity_id
_entity_poly.type
_entity_poly.pdbx_seq_one_letter_code
_entity_poly.pdbx_strand_id
1 'polypeptide(L)'
;MRRFTVTLFLVFFLVAPAYPMTVEEAVQHALGHNPDLQALRLEEGTAKGLLEKARLLLINNPTIGGNISKKDKPEEEGGGAFTNYGFKLSQEFEVAGQRGSRIAVAENEFDRVKAGIKDRERVLISEVKDAFTKVLALKKKNGLTREIVQLKEELLGLTKIKFQAGDISGLDVNLAEVELSKAKRDLLLNEREYRESLFTLQGFLGLSPDRSFALEGDLPSEAPSLPDRAALQEAAYAKRPDARATVFEVEKTKAALKLARKEVIPNVTLSGFYDRDELRNVVGLEISIPFPIFDRKQAEKKEAHAKAEGARIKCDGQKKTIEREVEQAYSDLAAAIEELTLFKKEIIVKAAENLNLLNLAFKEGKVGFFEVRLAQKDTIEAQVAYIEAQTRTQLAVNAIEKTTGGSLK
;
A
#
# COMPACT_ATOMS: atom_id res chain seq x y z
N MET A 1 -52.95 -42.01 9.00
CA MET A 1 -52.93 -40.62 8.53
C MET A 1 -51.87 -39.83 9.30
N ARG A 2 -50.67 -39.69 8.74
CA ARG A 2 -49.58 -38.88 9.32
C ARG A 2 -49.62 -37.50 8.64
N ARG A 3 -49.89 -36.45 9.42
CA ARG A 3 -49.86 -35.07 8.99
C ARG A 3 -48.40 -34.58 8.93
N PHE A 4 -47.89 -34.27 7.75
CA PHE A 4 -46.62 -33.56 7.55
C PHE A 4 -46.89 -32.05 7.68
N THR A 5 -46.38 -31.46 8.73
CA THR A 5 -46.32 -30.00 8.90
C THR A 5 -45.06 -29.49 8.21
N VAL A 6 -45.22 -28.80 7.08
CA VAL A 6 -44.14 -28.10 6.39
C VAL A 6 -43.94 -26.74 7.09
N THR A 7 -42.87 -26.58 7.84
CA THR A 7 -42.47 -25.30 8.44
C THR A 7 -41.67 -24.50 7.40
N LEU A 8 -42.31 -23.46 6.85
CA LEU A 8 -41.68 -22.52 5.92
C LEU A 8 -40.77 -21.60 6.74
N PHE A 9 -39.44 -21.79 6.64
CA PHE A 9 -38.45 -20.85 7.18
C PHE A 9 -38.37 -19.66 6.24
N LEU A 10 -38.99 -18.54 6.62
CA LEU A 10 -38.83 -17.23 5.96
C LEU A 10 -37.49 -16.66 6.41
N VAL A 11 -36.45 -16.80 5.57
CA VAL A 11 -35.17 -16.12 5.77
C VAL A 11 -35.37 -14.64 5.44
N PHE A 12 -35.60 -13.83 6.45
CA PHE A 12 -35.52 -12.38 6.33
C PHE A 12 -34.05 -11.99 6.08
N PHE A 13 -33.70 -11.67 4.83
CA PHE A 13 -32.51 -10.91 4.54
C PHE A 13 -32.69 -9.51 5.13
N LEU A 14 -32.18 -9.29 6.32
CA LEU A 14 -31.98 -7.94 6.87
C LEU A 14 -30.94 -7.25 5.96
N VAL A 15 -31.42 -6.50 5.00
CA VAL A 15 -30.60 -5.49 4.32
C VAL A 15 -30.28 -4.44 5.39
N ALA A 16 -29.12 -4.56 6.02
CA ALA A 16 -28.63 -3.55 6.92
C ALA A 16 -28.61 -2.21 6.16
N PRO A 17 -29.16 -1.12 6.73
CA PRO A 17 -29.09 0.18 6.10
C PRO A 17 -27.63 0.51 5.84
N ALA A 18 -27.30 0.88 4.60
CA ALA A 18 -25.97 1.33 4.23
C ALA A 18 -25.71 2.63 5.01
N TYR A 19 -24.99 2.58 6.12
CA TYR A 19 -24.53 3.77 6.81
C TYR A 19 -23.57 4.51 5.87
N PRO A 20 -23.76 5.82 5.70
CA PRO A 20 -22.83 6.62 4.92
C PRO A 20 -21.44 6.57 5.59
N MET A 21 -20.41 6.31 4.80
CA MET A 21 -19.03 6.16 5.25
C MET A 21 -18.25 7.44 4.96
N THR A 22 -17.62 8.01 5.96
CA THR A 22 -16.69 9.14 5.84
C THR A 22 -15.32 8.65 5.37
N VAL A 23 -14.43 9.57 4.95
CA VAL A 23 -13.07 9.21 4.53
C VAL A 23 -12.25 8.63 5.70
N GLU A 24 -12.45 9.13 6.91
CA GLU A 24 -11.80 8.63 8.12
C GLU A 24 -12.23 7.20 8.44
N GLU A 25 -13.51 6.91 8.36
CA GLU A 25 -14.06 5.56 8.55
C GLU A 25 -13.57 4.59 7.48
N ALA A 26 -13.49 5.04 6.21
CA ALA A 26 -12.93 4.26 5.12
C ALA A 26 -11.45 3.89 5.38
N VAL A 27 -10.65 4.85 5.83
CA VAL A 27 -9.24 4.62 6.22
C VAL A 27 -9.14 3.62 7.36
N GLN A 28 -9.92 3.79 8.43
CA GLN A 28 -9.89 2.86 9.57
C GLN A 28 -10.33 1.44 9.17
N HIS A 29 -11.35 1.34 8.32
CA HIS A 29 -11.81 0.06 7.80
C HIS A 29 -10.71 -0.63 6.97
N ALA A 30 -10.07 0.10 6.07
CA ALA A 30 -8.97 -0.42 5.25
C ALA A 30 -7.79 -0.90 6.09
N LEU A 31 -7.37 -0.13 7.11
CA LEU A 31 -6.29 -0.52 8.01
C LEU A 31 -6.58 -1.81 8.79
N GLY A 32 -7.87 -2.08 9.07
CA GLY A 32 -8.31 -3.29 9.75
C GLY A 32 -8.54 -4.50 8.84
N HIS A 33 -8.91 -4.30 7.56
CA HIS A 33 -9.46 -5.36 6.72
C HIS A 33 -8.75 -5.53 5.36
N ASN A 34 -7.82 -4.64 4.98
CA ASN A 34 -7.09 -4.81 3.73
C ASN A 34 -6.24 -6.09 3.75
N PRO A 35 -6.45 -7.03 2.80
CA PRO A 35 -5.80 -8.34 2.83
C PRO A 35 -4.28 -8.27 2.66
N ASP A 36 -3.78 -7.35 1.84
CA ASP A 36 -2.33 -7.18 1.60
C ASP A 36 -1.63 -6.68 2.87
N LEU A 37 -2.26 -5.73 3.58
CA LEU A 37 -1.72 -5.24 4.85
C LEU A 37 -1.77 -6.32 5.95
N GLN A 38 -2.85 -7.12 6.00
CA GLN A 38 -2.95 -8.24 6.94
C GLN A 38 -1.87 -9.30 6.67
N ALA A 39 -1.65 -9.66 5.40
CA ALA A 39 -0.58 -10.58 5.01
C ALA A 39 0.80 -10.05 5.41
N LEU A 40 1.07 -8.75 5.14
CA LEU A 40 2.34 -8.12 5.50
C LEU A 40 2.57 -8.09 7.03
N ARG A 41 1.51 -7.89 7.83
CA ARG A 41 1.61 -7.95 9.30
C ARG A 41 2.05 -9.31 9.83
N LEU A 42 1.78 -10.41 9.10
CA LEU A 42 2.26 -11.74 9.47
C LEU A 42 3.79 -11.87 9.32
N GLU A 43 4.41 -11.06 8.47
CA GLU A 43 5.89 -11.02 8.35
C GLU A 43 6.56 -10.56 9.66
N GLU A 44 5.88 -9.76 10.49
CA GLU A 44 6.37 -9.40 11.82
C GLU A 44 6.57 -10.65 12.69
N GLY A 45 5.63 -11.62 12.61
CA GLY A 45 5.75 -12.91 13.29
C GLY A 45 6.97 -13.70 12.82
N THR A 46 7.24 -13.72 11.52
CA THR A 46 8.43 -14.36 10.93
C THR A 46 9.72 -13.71 11.43
N ALA A 47 9.80 -12.38 11.38
CA ALA A 47 10.97 -11.63 11.86
C ALA A 47 11.19 -11.83 13.37
N LYS A 48 10.11 -11.87 14.16
CA LYS A 48 10.14 -12.18 15.59
C LYS A 48 10.69 -13.58 15.86
N GLY A 49 10.22 -14.60 15.11
CA GLY A 49 10.74 -15.97 15.23
C GLY A 49 12.23 -16.06 14.92
N LEU A 50 12.71 -15.33 13.90
CA LEU A 50 14.14 -15.23 13.61
C LEU A 50 14.94 -14.56 14.74
N LEU A 51 14.36 -13.52 15.37
CA LEU A 51 14.96 -12.87 16.53
C LEU A 51 15.02 -13.81 17.74
N GLU A 52 13.97 -14.56 18.03
CA GLU A 52 13.94 -15.56 19.09
C GLU A 52 15.03 -16.65 18.84
N LYS A 53 15.15 -17.15 17.61
CA LYS A 53 16.24 -18.06 17.21
C LYS A 53 17.60 -17.42 17.43
N ALA A 54 17.78 -16.16 17.04
CA ALA A 54 19.05 -15.45 17.23
C ALA A 54 19.42 -15.26 18.72
N ARG A 55 18.45 -15.24 19.62
CA ARG A 55 18.65 -15.11 21.06
C ARG A 55 19.00 -16.41 21.77
N LEU A 56 18.88 -17.57 21.11
CA LEU A 56 19.28 -18.83 21.71
C LEU A 56 20.73 -18.76 22.20
N LEU A 57 21.00 -19.32 23.36
CA LEU A 57 22.34 -19.39 23.92
C LEU A 57 23.23 -20.28 23.05
N LEU A 58 22.70 -21.44 22.68
CA LEU A 58 23.31 -22.40 21.77
C LEU A 58 22.44 -22.48 20.52
N ILE A 59 23.02 -22.16 19.37
CA ILE A 59 22.27 -22.11 18.12
C ILE A 59 21.98 -23.50 17.56
N ASN A 60 22.89 -24.45 17.82
CA ASN A 60 22.78 -25.82 17.40
C ASN A 60 22.42 -26.71 18.59
N ASN A 61 21.52 -27.66 18.35
CA ASN A 61 21.21 -28.69 19.34
C ASN A 61 22.38 -29.61 19.60
N PRO A 62 22.48 -30.22 20.80
CA PRO A 62 23.42 -31.29 21.04
C PRO A 62 23.22 -32.45 20.05
N THR A 63 24.27 -32.99 19.56
CA THR A 63 24.26 -34.19 18.68
C THR A 63 24.57 -35.42 19.49
N ILE A 64 23.76 -36.48 19.37
CA ILE A 64 24.00 -37.80 19.94
C ILE A 64 24.42 -38.71 18.77
N GLY A 65 25.57 -39.30 18.90
CA GLY A 65 26.09 -40.31 17.96
C GLY A 65 26.31 -41.65 18.66
N GLY A 66 26.23 -42.71 17.92
CA GLY A 66 26.59 -44.05 18.38
C GLY A 66 27.23 -44.87 17.25
N ASN A 67 28.10 -45.75 17.63
CA ASN A 67 28.75 -46.67 16.72
C ASN A 67 28.70 -48.11 17.29
N ILE A 68 28.55 -49.09 16.40
CA ILE A 68 28.67 -50.52 16.69
C ILE A 68 29.59 -51.09 15.64
N SER A 69 30.61 -51.87 16.10
CA SER A 69 31.52 -52.55 15.20
C SER A 69 31.87 -53.95 15.71
N LYS A 70 32.21 -54.86 14.81
CA LYS A 70 32.81 -56.13 15.13
C LYS A 70 34.28 -56.05 14.86
N LYS A 71 35.08 -56.59 15.78
CA LYS A 71 36.52 -56.73 15.65
C LYS A 71 36.88 -58.23 15.76
N ASP A 72 37.42 -58.77 14.72
CA ASP A 72 37.84 -60.20 14.71
C ASP A 72 39.11 -60.36 15.54
N LYS A 73 39.18 -61.46 16.32
CA LYS A 73 40.40 -61.88 17.00
C LYS A 73 41.27 -62.66 16.05
N PRO A 74 42.61 -62.42 16.09
CA PRO A 74 43.50 -63.30 15.39
C PRO A 74 43.37 -64.75 15.86
N GLU A 75 43.58 -65.73 14.94
CA GLU A 75 43.54 -67.16 15.29
C GLU A 75 44.51 -67.52 16.41
N GLU A 76 45.67 -66.87 16.46
CA GLU A 76 46.71 -67.00 17.48
C GLU A 76 46.21 -66.65 18.90
N GLU A 77 45.18 -65.87 19.04
CA GLU A 77 44.53 -65.45 20.31
C GLU A 77 43.22 -66.20 20.60
N GLY A 78 43.03 -67.37 19.90
CA GLY A 78 41.85 -68.23 20.15
C GLY A 78 40.61 -67.95 19.27
N GLY A 79 40.74 -67.15 18.26
CA GLY A 79 39.65 -66.82 17.29
C GLY A 79 38.39 -66.22 17.92
N GLY A 80 37.40 -65.82 17.10
CA GLY A 80 36.17 -65.25 17.53
C GLY A 80 36.07 -63.76 17.16
N ALA A 81 35.04 -63.05 17.68
CA ALA A 81 34.87 -61.63 17.43
C ALA A 81 34.33 -60.87 18.68
N PHE A 82 34.85 -59.70 18.88
CA PHE A 82 34.29 -58.77 19.88
C PHE A 82 33.25 -57.81 19.22
N THR A 83 32.18 -57.51 19.97
CA THR A 83 31.29 -56.44 19.59
C THR A 83 31.66 -55.18 20.37
N ASN A 84 32.12 -54.18 19.69
CA ASN A 84 32.45 -52.88 20.23
C ASN A 84 31.27 -51.93 20.00
N TYR A 85 30.99 -51.09 20.94
CA TYR A 85 29.98 -50.07 20.83
C TYR A 85 30.40 -48.81 21.57
N GLY A 86 29.93 -47.65 21.02
CA GLY A 86 30.22 -46.37 21.63
C GLY A 86 29.04 -45.40 21.54
N PHE A 87 29.04 -44.45 22.45
CA PHE A 87 28.10 -43.31 22.48
C PHE A 87 28.89 -42.04 22.61
N LYS A 88 28.42 -40.98 21.87
CA LYS A 88 29.04 -39.67 21.89
C LYS A 88 27.96 -38.61 21.97
N LEU A 89 28.10 -37.69 22.91
CA LEU A 89 27.30 -36.45 23.03
C LEU A 89 28.20 -35.26 22.71
N SER A 90 27.81 -34.45 21.71
CA SER A 90 28.61 -33.33 21.24
C SER A 90 27.80 -32.05 21.25
N GLN A 91 28.41 -30.96 21.71
CA GLN A 91 27.82 -29.62 21.66
C GLN A 91 28.81 -28.61 21.08
N GLU A 92 28.32 -27.81 20.13
CA GLU A 92 29.08 -26.73 19.52
C GLU A 92 28.83 -25.40 20.27
N PHE A 93 29.92 -24.62 20.46
CA PHE A 93 29.94 -23.35 21.17
C PHE A 93 30.53 -22.24 20.28
N GLU A 94 29.83 -21.10 20.22
CA GLU A 94 30.34 -19.87 19.64
C GLU A 94 31.31 -19.19 20.64
N VAL A 95 32.58 -18.97 20.27
CA VAL A 95 33.61 -18.47 21.19
C VAL A 95 34.09 -17.05 20.88
N ALA A 96 33.74 -16.47 19.73
CA ALA A 96 34.16 -15.13 19.30
C ALA A 96 33.09 -14.04 19.49
N GLY A 97 32.03 -14.33 20.26
CA GLY A 97 30.92 -13.39 20.50
C GLY A 97 30.04 -13.21 19.26
N GLN A 98 29.94 -14.23 18.40
CA GLN A 98 29.06 -14.27 17.22
C GLN A 98 27.60 -14.02 17.61
N ARG A 99 27.16 -14.60 18.75
CA ARG A 99 25.80 -14.46 19.30
C ARG A 99 25.33 -13.00 19.37
N GLY A 100 26.17 -12.10 19.92
CA GLY A 100 25.81 -10.67 20.04
C GLY A 100 25.60 -10.00 18.68
N SER A 101 26.44 -10.34 17.69
CA SER A 101 26.29 -9.82 16.33
C SER A 101 25.08 -10.41 15.62
N ARG A 102 24.80 -11.72 15.81
CA ARG A 102 23.62 -12.40 15.29
C ARG A 102 22.33 -11.80 15.85
N ILE A 103 22.27 -11.51 17.13
CA ILE A 103 21.13 -10.82 17.77
C ILE A 103 20.94 -9.44 17.14
N ALA A 104 22.01 -8.65 17.00
CA ALA A 104 21.92 -7.33 16.39
C ALA A 104 21.42 -7.35 14.94
N VAL A 105 21.82 -8.35 14.13
CA VAL A 105 21.27 -8.54 12.79
C VAL A 105 19.77 -8.79 12.84
N ALA A 106 19.31 -9.69 13.71
CA ALA A 106 17.89 -10.05 13.81
C ALA A 106 17.03 -8.93 14.42
N GLU A 107 17.55 -8.15 15.38
CA GLU A 107 16.86 -6.98 15.96
C GLU A 107 16.64 -5.88 14.89
N ASN A 108 17.70 -5.54 14.15
CA ASN A 108 17.55 -4.56 13.07
C ASN A 108 16.64 -5.06 11.93
N GLU A 109 16.63 -6.36 11.64
CA GLU A 109 15.68 -6.93 10.68
C GLU A 109 14.23 -6.82 11.19
N PHE A 110 14.00 -7.13 12.46
CA PHE A 110 12.68 -6.99 13.07
C PHE A 110 12.18 -5.54 13.04
N ASP A 111 13.03 -4.58 13.38
CA ASP A 111 12.70 -3.16 13.36
C ASP A 111 12.48 -2.64 11.92
N ARG A 112 13.26 -3.16 10.95
CA ARG A 112 13.08 -2.86 9.53
C ARG A 112 11.71 -3.33 9.03
N VAL A 113 11.32 -4.56 9.36
CA VAL A 113 10.01 -5.12 8.99
C VAL A 113 8.88 -4.29 9.61
N LYS A 114 8.97 -3.93 10.88
CA LYS A 114 7.99 -3.06 11.54
C LYS A 114 7.89 -1.69 10.88
N ALA A 115 9.01 -1.10 10.49
CA ALA A 115 9.02 0.16 9.77
C ALA A 115 8.39 0.00 8.38
N GLY A 116 8.64 -1.11 7.68
CA GLY A 116 8.02 -1.43 6.39
C GLY A 116 6.50 -1.58 6.48
N ILE A 117 5.98 -2.24 7.54
CA ILE A 117 4.53 -2.35 7.79
C ILE A 117 3.91 -0.96 7.99
N LYS A 118 4.53 -0.11 8.81
CA LYS A 118 4.07 1.27 9.01
C LYS A 118 4.10 2.11 7.73
N ASP A 119 5.09 1.87 6.87
CA ASP A 119 5.13 2.54 5.56
C ASP A 119 3.99 2.07 4.65
N ARG A 120 3.69 0.77 4.62
CA ARG A 120 2.54 0.25 3.87
C ARG A 120 1.21 0.81 4.41
N GLU A 121 1.07 0.96 5.74
CA GLU A 121 -0.08 1.64 6.34
C GLU A 121 -0.21 3.09 5.85
N ARG A 122 0.87 3.87 5.83
CA ARG A 122 0.93 5.24 5.30
C ARG A 122 0.51 5.31 3.83
N VAL A 123 1.04 4.40 3.02
CA VAL A 123 0.71 4.32 1.59
C VAL A 123 -0.77 3.95 1.39
N LEU A 124 -1.28 2.95 2.12
CA LEU A 124 -2.67 2.53 2.06
C LEU A 124 -3.63 3.66 2.45
N ILE A 125 -3.31 4.43 3.49
CA ILE A 125 -4.09 5.62 3.87
C ILE A 125 -4.23 6.59 2.70
N SER A 126 -3.15 6.87 1.99
CA SER A 126 -3.18 7.75 0.81
C SER A 126 -4.00 7.13 -0.34
N GLU A 127 -3.81 5.84 -0.63
CA GLU A 127 -4.54 5.12 -1.68
C GLU A 127 -6.05 5.14 -1.44
N VAL A 128 -6.48 4.96 -0.18
CA VAL A 128 -7.90 5.04 0.22
C VAL A 128 -8.43 6.46 0.07
N LYS A 129 -7.70 7.48 0.55
CA LYS A 129 -8.10 8.90 0.41
C LYS A 129 -8.21 9.31 -1.05
N ASP A 130 -7.28 8.89 -1.89
CA ASP A 130 -7.28 9.19 -3.32
C ASP A 130 -8.44 8.51 -4.04
N ALA A 131 -8.69 7.22 -3.74
CA ALA A 131 -9.82 6.48 -4.30
C ALA A 131 -11.16 7.09 -3.85
N PHE A 132 -11.28 7.46 -2.57
CA PHE A 132 -12.45 8.11 -2.00
C PHE A 132 -12.73 9.46 -2.69
N THR A 133 -11.69 10.28 -2.87
CA THR A 133 -11.76 11.56 -3.58
C THR A 133 -12.25 11.39 -5.03
N LYS A 134 -11.73 10.38 -5.75
CA LYS A 134 -12.15 10.06 -7.11
C LYS A 134 -13.62 9.64 -7.18
N VAL A 135 -14.09 8.84 -6.22
CA VAL A 135 -15.51 8.44 -6.16
C VAL A 135 -16.41 9.66 -5.92
N LEU A 136 -16.04 10.58 -5.00
CA LEU A 136 -16.79 11.81 -4.79
C LEU A 136 -16.81 12.69 -6.05
N ALA A 137 -15.68 12.82 -6.75
CA ALA A 137 -15.61 13.58 -7.99
C ALA A 137 -16.54 13.02 -9.08
N LEU A 138 -16.53 11.69 -9.27
CA LEU A 138 -17.38 11.01 -10.24
C LEU A 138 -18.85 11.04 -9.84
N LYS A 139 -19.17 10.98 -8.53
CA LYS A 139 -20.55 11.20 -8.03
C LYS A 139 -21.04 12.57 -8.40
N LYS A 140 -20.22 13.60 -8.19
CA LYS A 140 -20.55 15.00 -8.52
C LYS A 140 -20.69 15.20 -10.03
N LYS A 141 -19.77 14.63 -10.83
CA LYS A 141 -19.82 14.66 -12.29
C LYS A 141 -21.07 13.95 -12.84
N ASN A 142 -21.50 12.84 -12.24
CA ASN A 142 -22.75 12.18 -12.59
C ASN A 142 -23.98 13.05 -12.31
N GLY A 143 -24.01 13.74 -11.18
CA GLY A 143 -25.07 14.72 -10.86
C GLY A 143 -25.16 15.79 -11.95
N LEU A 144 -24.01 16.43 -12.26
CA LEU A 144 -23.92 17.45 -13.32
C LEU A 144 -24.36 16.89 -14.69
N THR A 145 -23.95 15.68 -15.04
CA THR A 145 -24.31 15.12 -16.36
C THR A 145 -25.81 14.82 -16.45
N ARG A 146 -26.48 14.44 -15.37
CA ARG A 146 -27.95 14.31 -15.33
C ARG A 146 -28.64 15.66 -15.53
N GLU A 147 -28.16 16.73 -14.88
CA GLU A 147 -28.67 18.08 -15.11
C GLU A 147 -28.48 18.53 -16.56
N ILE A 148 -27.33 18.17 -17.18
CA ILE A 148 -27.07 18.47 -18.58
C ILE A 148 -28.06 17.73 -19.49
N VAL A 149 -28.36 16.46 -19.24
CA VAL A 149 -29.35 15.71 -20.03
C VAL A 149 -30.71 16.41 -19.93
N GLN A 150 -31.15 16.78 -18.74
CA GLN A 150 -32.41 17.50 -18.54
C GLN A 150 -32.41 18.85 -19.28
N LEU A 151 -31.34 19.63 -19.19
CA LEU A 151 -31.21 20.91 -19.91
C LEU A 151 -31.30 20.73 -21.42
N LYS A 152 -30.71 19.65 -21.99
CA LYS A 152 -30.78 19.33 -23.41
C LYS A 152 -32.18 18.85 -23.84
N GLU A 153 -32.91 18.15 -22.96
CA GLU A 153 -34.32 17.79 -23.19
C GLU A 153 -35.24 19.03 -23.26
N GLU A 154 -35.04 19.96 -22.34
CA GLU A 154 -35.78 21.25 -22.33
C GLU A 154 -35.49 22.07 -23.59
N LEU A 155 -34.20 22.18 -23.99
CA LEU A 155 -33.82 22.92 -25.19
C LEU A 155 -34.41 22.28 -26.45
N LEU A 156 -34.38 20.93 -26.57
CA LEU A 156 -35.03 20.23 -27.69
C LEU A 156 -36.52 20.51 -27.73
N GLY A 157 -37.22 20.52 -26.57
CA GLY A 157 -38.63 20.84 -26.48
C GLY A 157 -38.95 22.26 -27.04
N LEU A 158 -38.19 23.27 -26.60
CA LEU A 158 -38.31 24.64 -27.07
C LEU A 158 -38.01 24.77 -28.57
N THR A 159 -37.00 24.08 -29.05
CA THR A 159 -36.62 24.06 -30.48
C THR A 159 -37.74 23.48 -31.34
N LYS A 160 -38.37 22.37 -30.91
CA LYS A 160 -39.52 21.77 -31.62
C LYS A 160 -40.73 22.72 -31.69
N ILE A 161 -41.04 23.44 -30.63
CA ILE A 161 -42.12 24.46 -30.57
C ILE A 161 -41.83 25.60 -31.57
N LYS A 162 -40.61 26.14 -31.57
CA LYS A 162 -40.23 27.21 -32.53
C LYS A 162 -40.21 26.76 -33.96
N PHE A 163 -39.82 25.51 -34.23
CA PHE A 163 -39.89 24.93 -35.56
C PHE A 163 -41.36 24.82 -36.06
N GLN A 164 -42.27 24.38 -35.22
CA GLN A 164 -43.71 24.34 -35.54
C GLN A 164 -44.29 25.72 -35.79
N ALA A 165 -43.77 26.75 -35.14
CA ALA A 165 -44.17 28.16 -35.40
C ALA A 165 -43.54 28.75 -36.66
N GLY A 166 -42.55 28.05 -37.28
CA GLY A 166 -41.85 28.54 -38.47
C GLY A 166 -40.65 29.46 -38.15
N ASP A 167 -40.27 29.61 -36.87
CA ASP A 167 -39.23 30.55 -36.42
C ASP A 167 -37.81 30.06 -36.65
N ILE A 168 -37.64 28.74 -36.77
CA ILE A 168 -36.31 28.08 -36.95
C ILE A 168 -36.36 26.96 -37.93
N SER A 169 -35.20 26.48 -38.37
CA SER A 169 -35.06 25.42 -39.39
C SER A 169 -35.16 24.02 -38.81
N GLY A 170 -35.51 23.03 -39.64
CA GLY A 170 -35.44 21.60 -39.26
C GLY A 170 -34.04 21.13 -38.95
N LEU A 171 -32.99 21.84 -39.42
CA LEU A 171 -31.60 21.56 -39.10
C LEU A 171 -31.35 21.82 -37.61
N ASP A 172 -31.92 22.86 -37.03
CA ASP A 172 -31.78 23.21 -35.63
C ASP A 172 -32.38 22.12 -34.73
N VAL A 173 -33.52 21.54 -35.11
CA VAL A 173 -34.14 20.41 -34.40
C VAL A 173 -33.23 19.18 -34.48
N ASN A 174 -32.68 18.83 -35.63
CA ASN A 174 -31.78 17.70 -35.77
C ASN A 174 -30.50 17.88 -34.94
N LEU A 175 -29.96 19.10 -34.89
CA LEU A 175 -28.80 19.42 -34.04
C LEU A 175 -29.12 19.24 -32.55
N ALA A 176 -30.28 19.71 -32.09
CA ALA A 176 -30.71 19.55 -30.69
C ALA A 176 -30.90 18.06 -30.32
N GLU A 177 -31.45 17.23 -31.23
CA GLU A 177 -31.58 15.76 -31.03
C GLU A 177 -30.23 15.06 -30.95
N VAL A 178 -29.25 15.45 -31.77
CA VAL A 178 -27.89 14.94 -31.72
C VAL A 178 -27.19 15.32 -30.37
N GLU A 179 -27.36 16.58 -29.93
CA GLU A 179 -26.79 17.04 -28.67
C GLU A 179 -27.38 16.30 -27.46
N LEU A 180 -28.70 16.06 -27.44
CA LEU A 180 -29.33 15.25 -26.39
C LEU A 180 -28.80 13.80 -26.40
N SER A 181 -28.66 13.21 -27.57
CA SER A 181 -28.16 11.83 -27.71
C SER A 181 -26.70 11.72 -27.20
N LYS A 182 -25.86 12.73 -27.47
CA LYS A 182 -24.50 12.80 -26.92
C LYS A 182 -24.52 12.91 -25.39
N ALA A 183 -25.35 13.79 -24.83
CA ALA A 183 -25.46 13.95 -23.37
C ALA A 183 -25.90 12.65 -22.68
N LYS A 184 -26.87 11.92 -23.26
CA LYS A 184 -27.28 10.59 -22.75
C LYS A 184 -26.15 9.56 -22.80
N ARG A 185 -25.39 9.52 -23.90
CA ARG A 185 -24.19 8.68 -24.00
C ARG A 185 -23.16 9.01 -22.92
N ASP A 186 -22.89 10.30 -22.71
CA ASP A 186 -21.91 10.76 -21.74
C ASP A 186 -22.34 10.42 -20.30
N LEU A 187 -23.65 10.47 -20.00
CA LEU A 187 -24.19 9.98 -18.74
C LEU A 187 -23.92 8.48 -18.52
N LEU A 188 -24.18 7.65 -19.54
CA LEU A 188 -23.89 6.20 -19.44
C LEU A 188 -22.41 5.92 -19.18
N LEU A 189 -21.51 6.66 -19.84
CA LEU A 189 -20.07 6.51 -19.63
C LEU A 189 -19.65 6.94 -18.20
N ASN A 190 -20.15 8.08 -17.72
CA ASN A 190 -19.85 8.55 -16.36
C ASN A 190 -20.40 7.61 -15.28
N GLU A 191 -21.59 7.02 -15.49
CA GLU A 191 -22.15 6.03 -14.56
C GLU A 191 -21.32 4.74 -14.50
N ARG A 192 -20.72 4.35 -15.63
CA ARG A 192 -19.78 3.23 -15.69
C ARG A 192 -18.50 3.58 -14.92
N GLU A 193 -17.87 4.72 -15.19
CA GLU A 193 -16.67 5.18 -14.49
C GLU A 193 -16.89 5.28 -12.98
N TYR A 194 -18.04 5.78 -12.56
CA TYR A 194 -18.41 5.84 -11.14
C TYR A 194 -18.45 4.44 -10.49
N ARG A 195 -19.07 3.45 -11.16
CA ARG A 195 -19.09 2.06 -10.66
C ARG A 195 -17.69 1.46 -10.58
N GLU A 196 -16.86 1.65 -11.61
CA GLU A 196 -15.47 1.18 -11.63
C GLU A 196 -14.65 1.80 -10.48
N SER A 197 -14.85 3.08 -10.19
CA SER A 197 -14.18 3.74 -9.06
C SER A 197 -14.64 3.22 -7.70
N LEU A 198 -15.93 2.86 -7.56
CA LEU A 198 -16.44 2.20 -6.35
C LEU A 198 -15.79 0.82 -6.14
N PHE A 199 -15.65 0.01 -7.19
CA PHE A 199 -14.96 -1.29 -7.09
C PHE A 199 -13.49 -1.12 -6.69
N THR A 200 -12.82 -0.11 -7.19
CA THR A 200 -11.44 0.20 -6.79
C THR A 200 -11.36 0.54 -5.29
N LEU A 201 -12.26 1.38 -4.79
CA LEU A 201 -12.32 1.70 -3.36
C LEU A 201 -12.65 0.47 -2.52
N GLN A 202 -13.61 -0.36 -2.94
CA GLN A 202 -13.95 -1.64 -2.28
C GLN A 202 -12.73 -2.56 -2.15
N GLY A 203 -11.89 -2.62 -3.19
CA GLY A 203 -10.65 -3.39 -3.16
C GLY A 203 -9.69 -2.93 -2.05
N PHE A 204 -9.48 -1.61 -1.90
CA PHE A 204 -8.66 -1.08 -0.80
C PHE A 204 -9.28 -1.34 0.58
N LEU A 205 -10.62 -1.29 0.67
CA LEU A 205 -11.34 -1.56 1.92
C LEU A 205 -11.37 -3.06 2.28
N GLY A 206 -11.02 -3.96 1.37
CA GLY A 206 -11.18 -5.41 1.57
C GLY A 206 -12.65 -5.85 1.56
N LEU A 207 -13.54 -5.10 0.89
CA LEU A 207 -14.95 -5.40 0.79
C LEU A 207 -15.26 -6.25 -0.45
N SER A 208 -16.26 -7.13 -0.34
CA SER A 208 -16.81 -7.85 -1.48
C SER A 208 -17.52 -6.89 -2.44
N PRO A 209 -17.46 -7.10 -3.78
CA PRO A 209 -18.14 -6.28 -4.78
C PRO A 209 -19.67 -6.18 -4.59
N ASP A 210 -20.29 -7.16 -3.95
CA ASP A 210 -21.75 -7.20 -3.71
C ASP A 210 -22.19 -6.30 -2.55
N ARG A 211 -21.26 -5.79 -1.77
CA ARG A 211 -21.57 -4.95 -0.61
C ARG A 211 -21.78 -3.51 -1.02
N SER A 212 -23.03 -3.04 -1.00
CA SER A 212 -23.35 -1.64 -1.23
C SER A 212 -23.00 -0.78 0.00
N PHE A 213 -22.43 0.40 -0.22
CA PHE A 213 -22.20 1.42 0.80
C PHE A 213 -22.41 2.81 0.17
N ALA A 214 -22.76 3.77 1.00
CA ALA A 214 -22.87 5.16 0.59
C ALA A 214 -21.65 5.93 1.09
N LEU A 215 -21.21 6.94 0.34
CA LEU A 215 -20.13 7.82 0.78
C LEU A 215 -20.70 9.13 1.27
N GLU A 216 -20.21 9.59 2.43
CA GLU A 216 -20.47 10.89 3.01
C GLU A 216 -19.27 11.82 2.83
N GLY A 217 -19.52 13.03 2.34
CA GLY A 217 -18.51 14.04 2.10
C GLY A 217 -18.72 14.74 0.76
N ASP A 218 -17.97 15.81 0.56
CA ASP A 218 -17.93 16.59 -0.70
C ASP A 218 -16.48 16.99 -1.01
N LEU A 219 -16.25 17.40 -2.25
CA LEU A 219 -14.98 17.98 -2.67
C LEU A 219 -14.79 19.38 -2.05
N PRO A 220 -13.54 19.80 -1.80
CA PRO A 220 -13.27 21.11 -1.20
C PRO A 220 -13.80 22.25 -2.09
N SER A 221 -14.57 23.12 -1.49
CA SER A 221 -15.04 24.35 -2.16
C SER A 221 -14.10 25.53 -1.95
N GLU A 222 -13.17 25.42 -1.02
CA GLU A 222 -12.17 26.44 -0.69
C GLU A 222 -10.76 25.89 -0.84
N ALA A 223 -9.86 26.73 -1.35
CA ALA A 223 -8.46 26.38 -1.45
C ALA A 223 -7.84 26.35 -0.03
N PRO A 224 -7.11 25.30 0.33
CA PRO A 224 -6.38 25.26 1.59
C PRO A 224 -5.25 26.31 1.60
N SER A 225 -4.75 26.64 2.80
CA SER A 225 -3.53 27.43 2.92
C SER A 225 -2.32 26.60 2.48
N LEU A 226 -1.41 27.22 1.74
CA LEU A 226 -0.15 26.58 1.36
C LEU A 226 0.76 26.46 2.61
N PRO A 227 1.19 25.25 3.01
CA PRO A 227 2.04 25.06 4.18
C PRO A 227 3.47 25.56 3.95
N ASP A 228 4.23 25.76 5.02
CA ASP A 228 5.65 26.11 4.91
C ASP A 228 6.46 24.93 4.35
N ARG A 229 7.22 25.18 3.31
CA ARG A 229 8.01 24.17 2.59
C ARG A 229 9.09 23.54 3.47
N ALA A 230 9.79 24.33 4.30
CA ALA A 230 10.85 23.83 5.16
C ALA A 230 10.28 22.90 6.24
N ALA A 231 9.13 23.27 6.83
CA ALA A 231 8.42 22.43 7.79
C ALA A 231 7.96 21.09 7.20
N LEU A 232 7.55 21.06 5.91
CA LEU A 232 7.20 19.81 5.24
C LEU A 232 8.41 18.87 5.07
N GLN A 233 9.58 19.41 4.69
CA GLN A 233 10.81 18.63 4.55
C GLN A 233 11.25 18.04 5.89
N GLU A 234 11.25 18.84 6.96
CA GLU A 234 11.59 18.39 8.30
C GLU A 234 10.62 17.29 8.78
N ALA A 235 9.32 17.51 8.60
CA ALA A 235 8.30 16.52 8.95
C ALA A 235 8.49 15.19 8.20
N ALA A 236 8.81 15.25 6.90
CA ALA A 236 9.04 14.06 6.07
C ALA A 236 10.23 13.23 6.61
N TYR A 237 11.34 13.86 6.94
CA TYR A 237 12.50 13.15 7.51
C TYR A 237 12.22 12.55 8.89
N ALA A 238 11.48 13.27 9.73
CA ALA A 238 11.21 12.83 11.10
C ALA A 238 10.19 11.70 11.18
N LYS A 239 9.16 11.72 10.32
CA LYS A 239 7.97 10.87 10.46
C LYS A 239 7.92 9.69 9.50
N ARG A 240 8.57 9.74 8.34
CA ARG A 240 8.44 8.70 7.31
C ARG A 240 9.02 7.36 7.74
N PRO A 241 8.21 6.29 7.73
CA PRO A 241 8.67 4.96 8.13
C PRO A 241 9.63 4.32 7.11
N ASP A 242 9.49 4.61 5.81
CA ASP A 242 10.40 4.12 4.76
C ASP A 242 11.83 4.65 4.94
N ALA A 243 12.01 5.91 5.34
CA ALA A 243 13.32 6.45 5.71
C ALA A 243 13.95 5.66 6.89
N ARG A 244 13.13 5.37 7.93
CA ARG A 244 13.58 4.57 9.08
C ARG A 244 13.93 3.14 8.67
N ALA A 245 13.16 2.51 7.77
CA ALA A 245 13.44 1.17 7.27
C ALA A 245 14.82 1.09 6.60
N THR A 246 15.20 2.12 5.82
CA THR A 246 16.55 2.16 5.21
C THR A 246 17.67 2.32 6.24
N VAL A 247 17.45 3.06 7.32
CA VAL A 247 18.41 3.18 8.43
C VAL A 247 18.59 1.81 9.13
N PHE A 248 17.50 1.09 9.43
CA PHE A 248 17.59 -0.24 10.02
C PHE A 248 18.29 -1.24 9.07
N GLU A 249 18.09 -1.12 7.74
CA GLU A 249 18.82 -1.94 6.76
C GLU A 249 20.33 -1.68 6.81
N VAL A 250 20.75 -0.43 6.97
CA VAL A 250 22.16 -0.06 7.14
C VAL A 250 22.72 -0.68 8.42
N GLU A 251 22.03 -0.55 9.55
CA GLU A 251 22.50 -1.11 10.82
C GLU A 251 22.51 -2.66 10.80
N LYS A 252 21.52 -3.29 10.18
CA LYS A 252 21.49 -4.75 9.95
C LYS A 252 22.72 -5.21 9.15
N THR A 253 23.00 -4.55 8.03
CA THR A 253 24.13 -4.94 7.16
C THR A 253 25.49 -4.67 7.81
N LYS A 254 25.63 -3.60 8.61
CA LYS A 254 26.82 -3.38 9.47
C LYS A 254 26.98 -4.49 10.52
N ALA A 255 25.89 -4.88 11.17
CA ALA A 255 25.91 -5.99 12.13
C ALA A 255 26.26 -7.32 11.45
N ALA A 256 25.75 -7.58 10.25
CA ALA A 256 26.09 -8.75 9.44
C ALA A 256 27.58 -8.77 9.03
N LEU A 257 28.15 -7.63 8.65
CA LEU A 257 29.59 -7.52 8.38
C LEU A 257 30.42 -7.82 9.64
N LYS A 258 29.97 -7.32 10.81
CA LYS A 258 30.62 -7.63 12.09
C LYS A 258 30.52 -9.12 12.43
N LEU A 259 29.37 -9.75 12.14
CA LEU A 259 29.19 -11.20 12.31
C LEU A 259 30.14 -11.98 11.40
N ALA A 260 30.18 -11.69 10.10
CA ALA A 260 31.06 -12.35 9.14
C ALA A 260 32.54 -12.22 9.49
N ARG A 261 32.95 -11.12 10.12
CA ARG A 261 34.32 -10.95 10.66
C ARG A 261 34.60 -11.86 11.83
N LYS A 262 33.60 -12.10 12.70
CA LYS A 262 33.75 -12.96 13.88
C LYS A 262 33.69 -14.45 13.53
N GLU A 263 32.97 -14.83 12.47
CA GLU A 263 32.86 -16.19 11.96
C GLU A 263 34.15 -16.72 11.33
N VAL A 264 35.17 -15.87 11.17
CA VAL A 264 36.54 -16.31 10.84
C VAL A 264 37.13 -17.16 11.96
N ILE A 265 36.74 -16.89 13.21
CA ILE A 265 37.13 -17.72 14.36
C ILE A 265 36.13 -18.86 14.44
N PRO A 266 36.60 -20.10 14.25
CA PRO A 266 35.72 -21.27 14.23
C PRO A 266 35.11 -21.54 15.60
N ASN A 267 33.95 -22.17 15.59
CA ASN A 267 33.30 -22.65 16.79
C ASN A 267 34.06 -23.81 17.40
N VAL A 268 33.92 -24.03 18.68
CA VAL A 268 34.53 -25.10 19.43
C VAL A 268 33.48 -26.16 19.73
N THR A 269 33.72 -27.40 19.36
CA THR A 269 32.85 -28.53 19.71
C THR A 269 33.46 -29.26 20.92
N LEU A 270 32.69 -29.38 21.98
CA LEU A 270 33.01 -30.22 23.15
C LEU A 270 32.15 -31.47 23.06
N SER A 271 32.83 -32.64 23.20
CA SER A 271 32.17 -33.96 23.18
C SER A 271 32.55 -34.76 24.41
N GLY A 272 31.58 -35.46 24.97
CA GLY A 272 31.80 -36.55 25.91
C GLY A 272 31.51 -37.87 25.23
N PHE A 273 32.36 -38.84 25.42
CA PHE A 273 32.17 -40.17 24.81
C PHE A 273 32.39 -41.29 25.78
N TYR A 274 31.72 -42.41 25.52
CA TYR A 274 31.90 -43.71 26.11
C TYR A 274 32.08 -44.74 25.01
N ASP A 275 33.19 -45.46 25.04
CA ASP A 275 33.45 -46.56 24.10
C ASP A 275 33.75 -47.84 24.88
N ARG A 276 33.16 -48.96 24.42
CA ARG A 276 33.54 -50.26 24.83
C ARG A 276 34.37 -50.89 23.69
N ASP A 277 35.68 -50.98 23.91
CA ASP A 277 36.61 -51.64 23.00
C ASP A 277 37.05 -52.98 23.62
N GLU A 278 36.62 -54.06 23.01
CA GLU A 278 36.81 -55.43 23.53
C GLU A 278 36.24 -55.60 24.94
N LEU A 279 37.12 -55.70 25.93
CA LEU A 279 36.78 -55.86 27.36
C LEU A 279 36.99 -54.57 28.18
N ARG A 280 37.43 -53.49 27.53
CA ARG A 280 37.75 -52.22 28.22
C ARG A 280 36.71 -51.18 27.97
N ASN A 281 36.38 -50.46 29.03
CA ASN A 281 35.53 -49.28 28.95
C ASN A 281 36.40 -48.05 28.91
N VAL A 282 36.18 -47.19 27.93
CA VAL A 282 36.88 -45.91 27.76
C VAL A 282 35.87 -44.80 27.91
N VAL A 283 36.12 -43.86 28.80
CA VAL A 283 35.32 -42.63 28.95
C VAL A 283 36.26 -41.47 28.74
N GLY A 284 35.84 -40.48 27.95
CA GLY A 284 36.71 -39.36 27.65
C GLY A 284 35.95 -38.10 27.26
N LEU A 285 36.71 -37.02 27.20
CA LEU A 285 36.29 -35.75 26.64
C LEU A 285 37.11 -35.44 25.39
N GLU A 286 36.47 -34.93 24.39
CA GLU A 286 37.09 -34.54 23.12
C GLU A 286 36.76 -33.07 22.82
N ILE A 287 37.77 -32.28 22.45
CA ILE A 287 37.61 -30.92 21.95
C ILE A 287 37.99 -30.94 20.46
N SER A 288 37.08 -30.49 19.61
CA SER A 288 37.30 -30.38 18.18
C SER A 288 37.15 -28.92 17.72
N ILE A 289 38.12 -28.41 16.99
CA ILE A 289 38.15 -27.07 16.42
C ILE A 289 38.51 -27.18 14.95
N PRO A 290 37.64 -26.80 14.01
CA PRO A 290 37.97 -26.73 12.59
C PRO A 290 39.13 -25.75 12.37
N PHE A 291 40.19 -26.18 11.66
CA PHE A 291 41.32 -25.30 11.37
C PHE A 291 41.17 -24.66 9.99
N PRO A 292 40.94 -23.31 9.89
CA PRO A 292 40.58 -22.64 8.65
C PRO A 292 41.80 -22.37 7.76
N ILE A 293 42.26 -23.38 7.03
CA ILE A 293 43.40 -23.26 6.13
C ILE A 293 42.98 -22.64 4.81
N PHE A 294 41.92 -23.19 4.17
CA PHE A 294 41.48 -22.81 2.85
C PHE A 294 40.37 -21.77 2.88
N ASP A 295 39.31 -22.03 3.65
CA ASP A 295 38.19 -21.09 3.83
C ASP A 295 38.36 -20.31 5.14
N ARG A 296 38.71 -19.02 4.99
CA ARG A 296 38.81 -18.03 6.07
C ARG A 296 37.65 -17.05 6.02
N LYS A 297 36.49 -17.48 5.49
CA LYS A 297 35.32 -16.64 5.31
C LYS A 297 35.58 -15.36 4.48
N GLN A 298 36.52 -15.44 3.53
CA GLN A 298 36.90 -14.31 2.70
C GLN A 298 35.77 -13.89 1.73
N ALA A 299 35.02 -14.85 1.20
CA ALA A 299 33.91 -14.59 0.30
C ALA A 299 32.75 -13.90 1.06
N GLU A 300 32.35 -14.44 2.20
CA GLU A 300 31.27 -13.93 3.04
C GLU A 300 31.59 -12.52 3.57
N LYS A 301 32.86 -12.26 3.93
CA LYS A 301 33.29 -10.90 4.32
C LYS A 301 33.18 -9.90 3.18
N LYS A 302 33.61 -10.28 1.96
CA LYS A 302 33.47 -9.40 0.79
C LYS A 302 32.01 -9.12 0.46
N GLU A 303 31.18 -10.18 0.49
CA GLU A 303 29.74 -10.05 0.28
C GLU A 303 29.08 -9.14 1.32
N ALA A 304 29.35 -9.37 2.60
CA ALA A 304 28.82 -8.56 3.68
C ALA A 304 29.27 -7.09 3.58
N HIS A 305 30.52 -6.84 3.19
CA HIS A 305 31.03 -5.49 2.95
C HIS A 305 30.28 -4.80 1.79
N ALA A 306 30.13 -5.50 0.66
CA ALA A 306 29.39 -4.96 -0.49
C ALA A 306 27.91 -4.67 -0.14
N LYS A 307 27.25 -5.54 0.63
CA LYS A 307 25.88 -5.32 1.12
C LYS A 307 25.78 -4.10 2.04
N ALA A 308 26.77 -3.91 2.94
CA ALA A 308 26.78 -2.75 3.83
C ALA A 308 26.95 -1.42 3.06
N GLU A 309 27.88 -1.37 2.10
CA GLU A 309 28.05 -0.19 1.24
C GLU A 309 26.82 0.05 0.36
N GLY A 310 26.24 -1.00 -0.22
CA GLY A 310 25.02 -0.90 -1.00
C GLY A 310 23.82 -0.37 -0.18
N ALA A 311 23.68 -0.80 1.07
CA ALA A 311 22.65 -0.31 1.97
C ALA A 311 22.86 1.18 2.31
N ARG A 312 24.11 1.62 2.54
CA ARG A 312 24.45 3.03 2.77
C ARG A 312 24.07 3.90 1.58
N ILE A 313 24.45 3.50 0.37
CA ILE A 313 24.11 4.24 -0.86
C ILE A 313 22.59 4.32 -1.05
N LYS A 314 21.84 3.24 -0.78
CA LYS A 314 20.38 3.24 -0.86
C LYS A 314 19.74 4.17 0.19
N CYS A 315 20.28 4.21 1.41
CA CYS A 315 19.81 5.14 2.45
C CYS A 315 20.01 6.61 2.05
N ASP A 316 21.18 6.95 1.48
CA ASP A 316 21.46 8.30 0.98
C ASP A 316 20.59 8.64 -0.24
N GLY A 317 20.34 7.65 -1.12
CA GLY A 317 19.41 7.79 -2.25
C GLY A 317 17.97 8.02 -1.80
N GLN A 318 17.52 7.34 -0.74
CA GLN A 318 16.18 7.52 -0.19
C GLN A 318 15.93 8.94 0.33
N LYS A 319 16.92 9.57 0.97
CA LYS A 319 16.81 10.97 1.40
C LYS A 319 16.52 11.90 0.22
N LYS A 320 17.30 11.76 -0.88
CA LYS A 320 17.09 12.55 -2.11
C LYS A 320 15.73 12.28 -2.76
N THR A 321 15.25 11.05 -2.66
CA THR A 321 13.90 10.69 -3.16
C THR A 321 12.83 11.40 -2.34
N ILE A 322 12.95 11.42 -1.02
CA ILE A 322 12.03 12.13 -0.12
C ILE A 322 12.02 13.64 -0.41
N GLU A 323 13.19 14.25 -0.56
CA GLU A 323 13.30 15.69 -0.94
C GLU A 323 12.54 16.00 -2.23
N ARG A 324 12.76 15.18 -3.26
CA ARG A 324 12.08 15.34 -4.55
C ARG A 324 10.56 15.12 -4.45
N GLU A 325 10.11 14.12 -3.70
CA GLU A 325 8.67 13.85 -3.52
C GLU A 325 7.96 14.99 -2.78
N VAL A 326 8.59 15.55 -1.74
CA VAL A 326 8.05 16.72 -1.02
C VAL A 326 7.99 17.93 -1.95
N GLU A 327 9.04 18.18 -2.73
CA GLU A 327 9.08 19.29 -3.67
C GLU A 327 8.00 19.20 -4.74
N GLN A 328 7.84 18.00 -5.31
CA GLN A 328 6.80 17.73 -6.31
C GLN A 328 5.40 17.96 -5.71
N ALA A 329 5.11 17.38 -4.55
CA ALA A 329 3.82 17.51 -3.91
C ALA A 329 3.51 18.97 -3.51
N TYR A 330 4.52 19.74 -3.09
CA TYR A 330 4.39 21.16 -2.81
C TYR A 330 4.04 21.97 -4.06
N SER A 331 4.75 21.72 -5.16
CA SER A 331 4.50 22.38 -6.45
C SER A 331 3.11 22.08 -6.98
N ASP A 332 2.69 20.79 -6.90
CA ASP A 332 1.36 20.35 -7.35
C ASP A 332 0.26 20.99 -6.52
N LEU A 333 0.43 21.09 -5.18
CA LEU A 333 -0.54 21.76 -4.31
C LEU A 333 -0.62 23.25 -4.60
N ALA A 334 0.51 23.93 -4.78
CA ALA A 334 0.53 25.37 -5.10
C ALA A 334 -0.23 25.66 -6.41
N ALA A 335 0.02 24.90 -7.46
CA ALA A 335 -0.69 25.02 -8.73
C ALA A 335 -2.19 24.71 -8.61
N ALA A 336 -2.56 23.69 -7.85
CA ALA A 336 -3.96 23.33 -7.66
C ALA A 336 -4.74 24.41 -6.86
N ILE A 337 -4.11 25.06 -5.88
CA ILE A 337 -4.69 26.17 -5.11
C ILE A 337 -4.96 27.37 -6.04
N GLU A 338 -4.00 27.72 -6.89
CA GLU A 338 -4.15 28.81 -7.83
C GLU A 338 -5.27 28.53 -8.84
N GLU A 339 -5.30 27.35 -9.42
CA GLU A 339 -6.33 26.91 -10.35
C GLU A 339 -7.74 26.95 -9.72
N LEU A 340 -7.92 26.36 -8.53
CA LEU A 340 -9.21 26.35 -7.84
C LEU A 340 -9.70 27.77 -7.53
N THR A 341 -8.78 28.67 -7.17
CA THR A 341 -9.09 30.07 -6.87
C THR A 341 -9.60 30.81 -8.10
N LEU A 342 -8.98 30.60 -9.28
CA LEU A 342 -9.43 31.18 -10.55
C LEU A 342 -10.84 30.70 -10.92
N PHE A 343 -11.10 29.40 -10.81
CA PHE A 343 -12.43 28.85 -11.13
C PHE A 343 -13.51 29.44 -10.23
N LYS A 344 -13.28 29.48 -8.93
CA LYS A 344 -14.27 29.94 -7.96
C LYS A 344 -14.62 31.43 -8.11
N LYS A 345 -13.63 32.30 -8.30
CA LYS A 345 -13.82 33.75 -8.30
C LYS A 345 -14.35 34.29 -9.63
N GLU A 346 -13.97 33.71 -10.74
CA GLU A 346 -14.18 34.34 -12.04
C GLU A 346 -14.98 33.46 -13.01
N ILE A 347 -14.55 32.22 -13.25
CA ILE A 347 -15.01 31.44 -14.40
C ILE A 347 -16.45 30.96 -14.20
N ILE A 348 -16.74 30.28 -13.06
CA ILE A 348 -18.05 29.66 -12.81
C ILE A 348 -19.18 30.71 -12.71
N VAL A 349 -18.92 31.80 -12.02
CA VAL A 349 -19.93 32.86 -11.81
C VAL A 349 -20.29 33.49 -13.15
N LYS A 350 -19.32 33.89 -13.94
CA LYS A 350 -19.55 34.54 -15.25
C LYS A 350 -20.16 33.58 -16.27
N ALA A 351 -19.74 32.31 -16.30
CA ALA A 351 -20.32 31.32 -17.21
C ALA A 351 -21.80 31.07 -16.94
N ALA A 352 -22.19 30.95 -15.66
CA ALA A 352 -23.59 30.79 -15.27
C ALA A 352 -24.44 32.05 -15.58
N GLU A 353 -23.92 33.25 -15.33
CA GLU A 353 -24.58 34.51 -15.65
C GLU A 353 -24.82 34.65 -17.15
N ASN A 354 -23.80 34.41 -17.97
CA ASN A 354 -23.90 34.47 -19.44
C ASN A 354 -24.91 33.48 -19.99
N LEU A 355 -24.95 32.26 -19.46
CA LEU A 355 -25.92 31.25 -19.87
C LEU A 355 -27.36 31.71 -19.56
N ASN A 356 -27.60 32.27 -18.37
CA ASN A 356 -28.94 32.77 -18.00
C ASN A 356 -29.38 33.91 -18.91
N LEU A 357 -28.52 34.87 -19.21
CA LEU A 357 -28.80 35.98 -20.11
C LEU A 357 -29.12 35.49 -21.53
N LEU A 358 -28.35 34.57 -22.06
CA LEU A 358 -28.58 34.03 -23.41
C LEU A 358 -29.81 33.14 -23.49
N ASN A 359 -30.14 32.36 -22.47
CA ASN A 359 -31.40 31.62 -22.41
C ASN A 359 -32.62 32.54 -22.41
N LEU A 360 -32.59 33.66 -21.69
CA LEU A 360 -33.66 34.65 -21.70
C LEU A 360 -33.80 35.31 -23.10
N ALA A 361 -32.67 35.76 -23.66
CA ALA A 361 -32.66 36.36 -25.00
C ALA A 361 -33.17 35.41 -26.09
N PHE A 362 -32.89 34.09 -25.99
CA PHE A 362 -33.39 33.07 -26.91
C PHE A 362 -34.91 32.91 -26.77
N LYS A 363 -35.45 32.87 -25.56
CA LYS A 363 -36.91 32.82 -25.35
C LYS A 363 -37.61 34.00 -25.99
N GLU A 364 -36.99 35.18 -25.90
CA GLU A 364 -37.51 36.42 -26.52
C GLU A 364 -37.24 36.54 -28.02
N GLY A 365 -36.55 35.57 -28.63
CA GLY A 365 -36.22 35.60 -30.05
C GLY A 365 -35.11 36.56 -30.47
N LYS A 366 -34.37 37.11 -29.49
CA LYS A 366 -33.30 38.11 -29.71
C LYS A 366 -31.96 37.45 -30.16
N VAL A 367 -31.77 36.17 -29.85
CA VAL A 367 -30.57 35.40 -30.24
C VAL A 367 -30.99 34.08 -30.85
N GLY A 368 -30.12 33.49 -31.67
CA GLY A 368 -30.38 32.23 -32.34
C GLY A 368 -30.05 31.00 -31.47
N PHE A 369 -30.40 29.81 -31.97
CA PHE A 369 -30.11 28.53 -31.32
C PHE A 369 -28.58 28.31 -31.13
N PHE A 370 -27.78 28.79 -32.11
CA PHE A 370 -26.33 28.57 -32.10
C PHE A 370 -25.65 29.28 -30.91
N GLU A 371 -26.02 30.50 -30.62
CA GLU A 371 -25.44 31.31 -29.51
C GLU A 371 -25.76 30.67 -28.14
N VAL A 372 -26.96 30.18 -27.94
CA VAL A 372 -27.36 29.49 -26.69
C VAL A 372 -26.61 28.18 -26.55
N ARG A 373 -26.47 27.41 -27.64
CA ARG A 373 -25.72 26.16 -27.64
C ARG A 373 -24.23 26.36 -27.29
N LEU A 374 -23.62 27.42 -27.82
CA LEU A 374 -22.24 27.76 -27.51
C LEU A 374 -22.06 28.10 -26.01
N ALA A 375 -22.92 28.98 -25.48
CA ALA A 375 -22.85 29.34 -24.07
C ALA A 375 -23.15 28.18 -23.14
N GLN A 376 -24.07 27.27 -23.49
CA GLN A 376 -24.29 26.02 -22.75
C GLN A 376 -23.03 25.16 -22.73
N LYS A 377 -22.36 24.98 -23.88
CA LYS A 377 -21.13 24.21 -23.98
C LYS A 377 -20.05 24.80 -23.08
N ASP A 378 -19.80 26.11 -23.17
CA ASP A 378 -18.77 26.80 -22.38
C ASP A 378 -19.06 26.69 -20.87
N THR A 379 -20.34 26.80 -20.47
CA THR A 379 -20.75 26.66 -19.07
C THR A 379 -20.54 25.22 -18.57
N ILE A 380 -20.89 24.20 -19.36
CA ILE A 380 -20.69 22.80 -19.02
C ILE A 380 -19.19 22.49 -18.88
N GLU A 381 -18.38 22.94 -19.85
CA GLU A 381 -16.91 22.76 -19.80
C GLU A 381 -16.31 23.42 -18.55
N ALA A 382 -16.75 24.62 -18.19
CA ALA A 382 -16.34 25.31 -16.98
C ALA A 382 -16.73 24.54 -15.70
N GLN A 383 -17.94 23.98 -15.63
CA GLN A 383 -18.40 23.20 -14.47
C GLN A 383 -17.63 21.88 -14.32
N VAL A 384 -17.36 21.18 -15.43
CA VAL A 384 -16.54 19.96 -15.42
C VAL A 384 -15.12 20.28 -14.97
N ALA A 385 -14.51 21.32 -15.53
CA ALA A 385 -13.15 21.74 -15.18
C ALA A 385 -13.06 22.20 -13.70
N TYR A 386 -14.11 22.80 -13.14
CA TYR A 386 -14.17 23.13 -11.72
C TYR A 386 -14.19 21.88 -10.83
N ILE A 387 -14.98 20.85 -11.17
CA ILE A 387 -14.95 19.57 -10.45
C ILE A 387 -13.55 18.94 -10.51
N GLU A 388 -12.89 19.01 -11.66
CA GLU A 388 -11.53 18.53 -11.83
C GLU A 388 -10.52 19.34 -11.00
N ALA A 389 -10.64 20.66 -10.94
CA ALA A 389 -9.80 21.51 -10.08
C ALA A 389 -9.98 21.19 -8.59
N GLN A 390 -11.23 21.02 -8.13
CA GLN A 390 -11.52 20.56 -6.77
C GLN A 390 -10.87 19.19 -6.47
N THR A 391 -10.98 18.28 -7.43
CA THR A 391 -10.38 16.93 -7.32
C THR A 391 -8.86 16.99 -7.24
N ARG A 392 -8.22 17.74 -8.14
CA ARG A 392 -6.75 17.95 -8.13
C ARG A 392 -6.29 18.55 -6.80
N THR A 393 -7.00 19.54 -6.29
CA THR A 393 -6.66 20.16 -4.99
C THR A 393 -6.70 19.14 -3.86
N GLN A 394 -7.75 18.31 -3.78
CA GLN A 394 -7.84 17.28 -2.74
C GLN A 394 -6.76 16.20 -2.89
N LEU A 395 -6.49 15.74 -4.11
CA LEU A 395 -5.41 14.78 -4.37
C LEU A 395 -4.03 15.36 -4.03
N ALA A 396 -3.80 16.65 -4.28
CA ALA A 396 -2.55 17.32 -3.91
C ALA A 396 -2.39 17.43 -2.38
N VAL A 397 -3.48 17.69 -1.64
CA VAL A 397 -3.49 17.63 -0.17
C VAL A 397 -3.13 16.22 0.31
N ASN A 398 -3.76 15.18 -0.24
CA ASN A 398 -3.47 13.79 0.11
C ASN A 398 -1.99 13.44 -0.19
N ALA A 399 -1.42 13.95 -1.30
CA ALA A 399 -0.03 13.75 -1.67
C ALA A 399 0.94 14.41 -0.66
N ILE A 400 0.64 15.61 -0.17
CA ILE A 400 1.41 16.25 0.92
C ILE A 400 1.36 15.39 2.19
N GLU A 401 0.19 14.94 2.61
CA GLU A 401 0.04 14.08 3.79
C GLU A 401 0.83 12.77 3.65
N LYS A 402 0.80 12.16 2.46
CA LYS A 402 1.59 10.98 2.14
C LYS A 402 3.09 11.25 2.24
N THR A 403 3.57 12.37 1.68
CA THR A 403 5.01 12.67 1.62
C THR A 403 5.57 13.09 2.96
N THR A 404 4.76 13.71 3.83
CA THR A 404 5.17 14.12 5.19
C THR A 404 4.94 13.06 6.26
N GLY A 405 4.18 11.99 5.94
CA GLY A 405 3.85 10.93 6.91
C GLY A 405 2.86 11.36 7.99
N GLY A 406 2.07 12.41 7.75
CA GLY A 406 1.07 12.89 8.69
C GLY A 406 0.05 13.83 8.08
N SER A 407 -1.10 14.00 8.75
CA SER A 407 -2.15 14.95 8.35
C SER A 407 -1.64 16.39 8.39
N LEU A 408 -2.00 17.19 7.38
CA LEU A 408 -1.92 18.64 7.42
C LEU A 408 -2.94 19.14 8.45
N LYS A 409 -2.47 19.65 9.56
CA LYS A 409 -3.29 20.36 10.54
C LYS A 409 -3.14 21.84 10.33
#